data_66998a1805f189e3c2aed3d6dace228a
#
_entry.id   66998a1805f189e3c2aed3d6dace228a
#
_cell.length_a   1.000
_cell.length_b   1.000
_cell.length_c   1.000
_cell.angle_alpha   90.00
_cell.angle_beta   90.00
_cell.angle_gamma   90.00
#
_symmetry.space_group_name_H-M   'P 1'
#
loop_
_entity.id
_entity.type
_entity.pdbx_description
1 polymer ?
#
loop_
_entity_poly.entity_id
_entity_poly.type
_entity_poly.pdbx_seq_one_letter_code
_entity_poly.pdbx_strand_id
1 'polypeptide(L)'
;MALSAEKTSFTFADYLVWDEDEHIELIDGEAVRMAPPSTVHQLISGELSRQLANFLEGKKCRAIPAPFAVRLFEGADDTPADVQTVVEPDISVICDRSKLDEHGCKGAPDMVIEILSPSTRRHDRLVKLNLYQRAGVKEYWIVSPSDQTVEVLLLKDSWLVPHAFYEKDGIAKVNALEGCFIELCKVFGE
;
A
#
# COMPACT_ATOMS: atom_id res chain seq x y z
N MET A 1 2.73 -44.31 -2.55
CA MET A 1 3.09 -42.98 -2.03
C MET A 1 2.11 -41.99 -2.65
N ALA A 2 1.21 -41.42 -1.87
CA ALA A 2 0.31 -40.43 -2.36
C ALA A 2 1.15 -39.15 -2.64
N LEU A 3 1.08 -38.63 -3.88
CA LEU A 3 1.60 -37.32 -4.21
C LEU A 3 0.86 -36.34 -3.30
N SER A 4 1.59 -35.59 -2.48
CA SER A 4 1.07 -34.45 -1.73
C SER A 4 0.46 -33.52 -2.78
N ALA A 5 -0.84 -33.27 -2.70
CA ALA A 5 -1.48 -32.26 -3.55
C ALA A 5 -0.76 -30.93 -3.28
N GLU A 6 -0.19 -30.33 -4.31
CA GLU A 6 0.37 -28.98 -4.20
C GLU A 6 -0.75 -28.07 -3.68
N LYS A 7 -0.45 -27.32 -2.63
CA LYS A 7 -1.39 -26.37 -2.04
C LYS A 7 -1.74 -25.32 -3.09
N THR A 8 -2.97 -25.27 -3.51
CA THR A 8 -3.43 -24.39 -4.60
C THR A 8 -3.87 -23.00 -4.13
N SER A 9 -3.98 -22.78 -2.81
CA SER A 9 -4.37 -21.50 -2.22
C SER A 9 -3.70 -21.34 -0.85
N PHE A 10 -3.17 -20.14 -0.61
CA PHE A 10 -2.49 -19.78 0.64
C PHE A 10 -3.36 -18.84 1.48
N THR A 11 -3.03 -18.76 2.77
CA THR A 11 -3.71 -17.89 3.74
C THR A 11 -2.68 -17.08 4.52
N PHE A 12 -3.13 -16.14 5.33
CA PHE A 12 -2.24 -15.39 6.22
C PHE A 12 -1.53 -16.30 7.25
N ALA A 13 -2.13 -17.43 7.62
CA ALA A 13 -1.45 -18.42 8.44
C ALA A 13 -0.22 -19.02 7.74
N ASP A 14 -0.26 -19.16 6.42
CA ASP A 14 0.91 -19.58 5.63
C ASP A 14 1.92 -18.44 5.51
N TYR A 15 1.45 -17.21 5.24
CA TYR A 15 2.28 -16.02 5.15
C TYR A 15 3.14 -15.81 6.41
N LEU A 16 2.59 -16.05 7.61
CA LEU A 16 3.30 -15.90 8.89
C LEU A 16 4.46 -16.87 9.10
N VAL A 17 4.56 -17.94 8.30
CA VAL A 17 5.64 -18.93 8.38
C VAL A 17 6.57 -18.92 7.17
N TRP A 18 6.35 -18.03 6.21
CA TRP A 18 7.27 -17.81 5.09
C TRP A 18 8.56 -17.14 5.58
N ASP A 19 9.62 -17.31 4.78
CA ASP A 19 10.90 -16.68 5.09
C ASP A 19 10.77 -15.14 5.02
N GLU A 20 11.17 -14.46 6.08
CA GLU A 20 11.11 -12.99 6.18
C GLU A 20 11.97 -12.30 5.10
N ASP A 21 12.95 -12.99 4.54
CA ASP A 21 13.78 -12.50 3.43
C ASP A 21 13.04 -12.58 2.07
N GLU A 22 11.93 -13.30 1.99
CA GLU A 22 11.10 -13.37 0.79
C GLU A 22 10.02 -12.28 0.81
N HIS A 23 10.16 -11.26 -0.04
CA HIS A 23 9.10 -10.27 -0.25
C HIS A 23 7.96 -10.88 -1.07
N ILE A 24 6.91 -11.31 -0.39
CA ILE A 24 5.76 -11.98 -1.00
C ILE A 24 4.48 -11.28 -0.57
N GLU A 25 3.64 -10.93 -1.53
CA GLU A 25 2.25 -10.56 -1.28
C GLU A 25 1.33 -11.77 -1.47
N LEU A 26 0.24 -11.81 -0.75
CA LEU A 26 -0.82 -12.80 -0.90
C LEU A 26 -2.05 -12.11 -1.49
N ILE A 27 -2.49 -12.53 -2.66
CA ILE A 27 -3.61 -11.90 -3.37
C ILE A 27 -4.63 -12.96 -3.75
N ASP A 28 -5.80 -12.90 -3.14
CA ASP A 28 -6.91 -13.85 -3.33
C ASP A 28 -6.42 -15.33 -3.24
N GLY A 29 -5.48 -15.60 -2.32
CA GLY A 29 -4.89 -16.92 -2.08
C GLY A 29 -3.68 -17.27 -2.95
N GLU A 30 -3.26 -16.42 -3.86
CA GLU A 30 -2.06 -16.60 -4.69
C GLU A 30 -0.86 -15.86 -4.11
N ALA A 31 0.29 -16.54 -4.00
CA ALA A 31 1.55 -15.95 -3.56
C ALA A 31 2.25 -15.24 -4.74
N VAL A 32 2.45 -13.93 -4.61
CA VAL A 32 3.07 -13.06 -5.62
C VAL A 32 4.41 -12.56 -5.09
N ARG A 33 5.51 -13.01 -5.70
CA ARG A 33 6.85 -12.53 -5.33
C ARG A 33 7.10 -11.12 -5.83
N MET A 34 7.58 -10.26 -4.95
CA MET A 34 7.94 -8.89 -5.25
C MET A 34 9.43 -8.76 -5.56
N ALA A 35 9.76 -7.93 -6.53
CA ALA A 35 11.16 -7.60 -6.83
C ALA A 35 11.71 -6.59 -5.79
N PRO A 36 13.01 -6.67 -5.44
CA PRO A 36 13.62 -5.67 -4.58
C PRO A 36 13.46 -4.26 -5.15
N PRO A 37 13.17 -3.25 -4.32
CA PRO A 37 13.02 -1.87 -4.78
C PRO A 37 14.35 -1.27 -5.27
N SER A 38 14.27 -0.38 -6.26
CA SER A 38 15.44 0.37 -6.74
C SER A 38 15.84 1.49 -5.77
N THR A 39 17.06 2.01 -5.91
CA THR A 39 17.51 3.17 -5.13
C THR A 39 16.58 4.37 -5.29
N VAL A 40 16.15 4.69 -6.51
CA VAL A 40 15.22 5.81 -6.78
C VAL A 40 13.89 5.59 -6.08
N HIS A 41 13.35 4.38 -6.14
CA HIS A 41 12.13 4.01 -5.41
C HIS A 41 12.27 4.27 -3.90
N GLN A 42 13.36 3.83 -3.29
CA GLN A 42 13.61 4.02 -1.85
C GLN A 42 13.81 5.48 -1.46
N LEU A 43 14.47 6.30 -2.29
CA LEU A 43 14.61 7.73 -2.04
C LEU A 43 13.24 8.43 -2.05
N ILE A 44 12.39 8.11 -3.02
CA ILE A 44 11.02 8.63 -3.13
C ILE A 44 10.18 8.19 -1.92
N SER A 45 10.20 6.90 -1.57
CA SER A 45 9.49 6.37 -0.41
C SER A 45 9.94 7.04 0.89
N GLY A 46 11.25 7.21 1.07
CA GLY A 46 11.83 7.87 2.24
C GLY A 46 11.37 9.33 2.38
N GLU A 47 11.38 10.11 1.29
CA GLU A 47 10.98 11.51 1.31
C GLU A 47 9.47 11.68 1.53
N LEU A 48 8.62 10.87 0.86
CA LEU A 48 7.16 10.83 1.11
C LEU A 48 6.87 10.49 2.57
N SER A 49 7.50 9.44 3.08
CA SER A 49 7.35 9.01 4.48
C SER A 49 7.76 10.10 5.45
N ARG A 50 8.88 10.81 5.19
CA ARG A 50 9.37 11.90 6.02
C ARG A 50 8.37 13.07 6.07
N GLN A 51 7.84 13.49 4.91
CA GLN A 51 6.87 14.60 4.87
C GLN A 51 5.57 14.23 5.58
N LEU A 52 5.05 13.02 5.36
CA LEU A 52 3.86 12.51 6.03
C LEU A 52 4.09 12.38 7.54
N ALA A 53 5.21 11.81 7.99
CA ALA A 53 5.53 11.64 9.40
C ALA A 53 5.65 12.98 10.12
N ASN A 54 6.31 13.97 9.51
CA ASN A 54 6.43 15.33 10.07
C ASN A 54 5.05 15.98 10.23
N PHE A 55 4.18 15.84 9.22
CA PHE A 55 2.82 16.38 9.31
C PHE A 55 1.99 15.68 10.39
N LEU A 56 2.19 14.37 10.57
CA LEU A 56 1.42 13.53 11.49
C LEU A 56 1.96 13.53 12.93
N GLU A 57 3.07 14.23 13.18
CA GLU A 57 3.60 14.34 14.55
C GLU A 57 2.55 14.91 15.52
N GLY A 58 2.33 14.21 16.62
CA GLY A 58 1.31 14.56 17.63
C GLY A 58 -0.14 14.30 17.18
N LYS A 59 -0.40 13.81 15.97
CA LYS A 59 -1.76 13.54 15.47
C LYS A 59 -2.18 12.07 15.65
N LYS A 60 -3.47 11.79 15.39
CA LYS A 60 -4.06 10.44 15.54
C LYS A 60 -3.53 9.44 14.50
N CYS A 61 -3.44 9.87 13.23
CA CYS A 61 -3.05 8.99 12.14
C CYS A 61 -1.57 8.63 12.17
N ARG A 62 -1.22 7.54 11.49
CA ARG A 62 0.17 7.08 11.29
C ARG A 62 0.41 6.82 9.82
N ALA A 63 1.56 7.22 9.31
CA ALA A 63 2.09 6.79 8.03
C ALA A 63 3.15 5.73 8.30
N ILE A 64 3.00 4.57 7.71
CA ILE A 64 3.87 3.42 7.93
C ILE A 64 4.39 2.97 6.56
N PRO A 65 5.70 3.02 6.31
CA PRO A 65 6.30 2.53 5.08
C PRO A 65 6.43 1.00 5.07
N ALA A 66 6.59 0.43 3.90
CA ALA A 66 6.97 -0.97 3.71
C ALA A 66 8.36 -1.27 4.35
N PRO A 67 8.61 -2.54 4.80
CA PRO A 67 7.67 -3.66 4.79
C PRO A 67 6.62 -3.55 5.89
N PHE A 68 5.36 -3.63 5.54
CA PHE A 68 4.25 -3.55 6.49
C PHE A 68 3.02 -4.25 5.93
N ALA A 69 2.65 -5.38 6.53
CA ALA A 69 1.55 -6.21 6.05
C ALA A 69 0.17 -5.55 6.28
N VAL A 70 -0.64 -5.53 5.24
CA VAL A 70 -2.03 -5.04 5.26
C VAL A 70 -2.96 -6.15 4.82
N ARG A 71 -3.78 -6.63 5.74
CA ARG A 71 -4.77 -7.70 5.54
C ARG A 71 -6.09 -7.07 5.11
N LEU A 72 -6.22 -6.78 3.81
CA LEU A 72 -7.24 -5.88 3.27
C LEU A 72 -8.69 -6.22 3.61
N PHE A 73 -9.01 -7.52 3.67
CA PHE A 73 -10.39 -8.01 3.84
C PHE A 73 -10.61 -8.74 5.16
N GLU A 74 -9.66 -8.65 6.11
CA GLU A 74 -9.80 -9.28 7.42
C GLU A 74 -10.96 -8.67 8.21
N GLY A 75 -11.93 -9.48 8.55
CA GLY A 75 -13.06 -9.15 9.42
C GLY A 75 -12.72 -9.29 10.90
N ALA A 76 -13.66 -8.89 11.76
CA ALA A 76 -13.45 -8.90 13.22
C ALA A 76 -13.27 -10.30 13.81
N ASP A 77 -13.94 -11.30 13.23
CA ASP A 77 -13.98 -12.68 13.72
C ASP A 77 -13.06 -13.63 12.92
N ASP A 78 -12.34 -13.10 11.89
CA ASP A 78 -11.46 -13.89 11.06
C ASP A 78 -10.23 -14.35 11.83
N THR A 79 -9.83 -15.60 11.58
CA THR A 79 -8.55 -16.14 11.99
C THR A 79 -7.53 -15.99 10.87
N PRO A 80 -6.21 -16.14 11.12
CA PRO A 80 -5.22 -16.11 10.05
C PRO A 80 -5.48 -17.09 8.90
N ALA A 81 -6.20 -18.19 9.14
CA ALA A 81 -6.55 -19.18 8.12
C ALA A 81 -7.70 -18.72 7.19
N ASP A 82 -8.44 -17.69 7.57
CA ASP A 82 -9.56 -17.15 6.80
C ASP A 82 -9.12 -16.00 5.85
N VAL A 83 -7.95 -15.40 6.11
CA VAL A 83 -7.44 -14.24 5.38
C VAL A 83 -6.61 -14.69 4.17
N GLN A 84 -7.05 -14.32 2.96
CA GLN A 84 -6.43 -14.71 1.69
C GLN A 84 -5.81 -13.54 0.92
N THR A 85 -5.81 -12.33 1.49
CA THR A 85 -5.21 -11.16 0.84
C THR A 85 -4.41 -10.35 1.84
N VAL A 86 -3.09 -10.34 1.65
CA VAL A 86 -2.10 -9.58 2.42
C VAL A 86 -1.20 -8.86 1.43
N VAL A 87 -1.19 -7.54 1.46
CA VAL A 87 -0.35 -6.71 0.60
C VAL A 87 0.61 -5.88 1.43
N GLU A 88 1.71 -5.43 0.82
CA GLU A 88 2.70 -4.54 1.43
C GLU A 88 2.80 -3.25 0.63
N PRO A 89 1.85 -2.31 0.80
CA PRO A 89 1.92 -1.03 0.12
C PRO A 89 3.19 -0.26 0.49
N ASP A 90 3.77 0.49 -0.45
CA ASP A 90 4.97 1.26 -0.18
C ASP A 90 4.80 2.23 1.00
N ILE A 91 3.61 2.85 1.14
CA ILE A 91 3.24 3.62 2.34
C ILE A 91 1.74 3.43 2.62
N SER A 92 1.42 3.12 3.87
CA SER A 92 0.05 3.02 4.37
C SER A 92 -0.23 4.12 5.40
N VAL A 93 -1.35 4.84 5.27
CA VAL A 93 -1.81 5.82 6.27
C VAL A 93 -3.03 5.25 6.99
N ILE A 94 -2.92 5.12 8.32
CA ILE A 94 -3.95 4.53 9.18
C ILE A 94 -4.35 5.55 10.26
N CYS A 95 -5.63 5.92 10.31
CA CYS A 95 -6.19 6.84 11.28
C CYS A 95 -6.96 6.14 12.40
N ASP A 96 -7.40 4.91 12.19
CA ASP A 96 -7.97 4.05 13.20
C ASP A 96 -6.92 3.09 13.76
N ARG A 97 -6.39 3.42 14.95
CA ARG A 97 -5.34 2.62 15.59
C ARG A 97 -5.81 1.23 16.05
N SER A 98 -7.10 1.00 16.16
CA SER A 98 -7.62 -0.32 16.51
C SER A 98 -7.39 -1.36 15.41
N LYS A 99 -7.06 -0.90 14.20
CA LYS A 99 -6.65 -1.75 13.08
C LYS A 99 -5.20 -2.23 13.16
N LEU A 100 -4.39 -1.66 14.06
CA LEU A 100 -2.97 -2.00 14.18
C LEU A 100 -2.78 -3.09 15.24
N ASP A 101 -2.05 -4.14 14.87
CA ASP A 101 -1.60 -5.19 15.78
C ASP A 101 -0.10 -5.52 15.54
N GLU A 102 0.41 -6.58 16.16
CA GLU A 102 1.80 -7.01 16.02
C GLU A 102 2.17 -7.49 14.60
N HIS A 103 1.18 -7.85 13.78
CA HIS A 103 1.36 -8.39 12.43
C HIS A 103 0.99 -7.38 11.32
N GLY A 104 0.69 -6.12 11.65
CA GLY A 104 0.39 -5.10 10.67
C GLY A 104 -0.99 -4.44 10.82
N CYS A 105 -1.71 -4.26 9.70
CA CYS A 105 -3.01 -3.59 9.66
C CYS A 105 -4.14 -4.57 9.30
N LYS A 106 -5.21 -4.57 10.10
CA LYS A 106 -6.47 -5.27 9.83
C LYS A 106 -7.40 -4.41 8.98
N GLY A 107 -7.79 -4.92 7.81
CA GLY A 107 -8.64 -4.19 6.88
C GLY A 107 -7.95 -3.03 6.18
N ALA A 108 -8.72 -2.23 5.45
CA ALA A 108 -8.19 -1.17 4.59
C ALA A 108 -7.60 0.00 5.38
N PRO A 109 -6.38 0.49 5.02
CA PRO A 109 -5.88 1.79 5.42
C PRO A 109 -6.79 2.94 4.94
N ASP A 110 -6.64 4.13 5.53
CA ASP A 110 -7.34 5.32 5.03
C ASP A 110 -6.77 5.80 3.70
N MET A 111 -5.46 5.65 3.50
CA MET A 111 -4.76 6.00 2.27
C MET A 111 -3.62 5.00 2.01
N VAL A 112 -3.35 4.77 0.73
CA VAL A 112 -2.23 3.95 0.25
C VAL A 112 -1.46 4.71 -0.81
N ILE A 113 -0.13 4.57 -0.81
CA ILE A 113 0.77 5.06 -1.86
C ILE A 113 1.52 3.87 -2.43
N GLU A 114 1.54 3.75 -3.76
CA GLU A 114 2.38 2.82 -4.51
C GLU A 114 3.31 3.58 -5.44
N ILE A 115 4.59 3.24 -5.40
CA ILE A 115 5.63 3.84 -6.22
C ILE A 115 5.97 2.86 -7.34
N LEU A 116 5.61 3.22 -8.56
CA LEU A 116 5.73 2.33 -9.72
C LEU A 116 7.18 1.94 -10.00
N SER A 117 7.39 0.66 -10.24
CA SER A 117 8.58 0.14 -10.88
C SER A 117 8.26 -0.35 -12.30
N PRO A 118 9.25 -0.55 -13.19
CA PRO A 118 8.99 -1.11 -14.51
C PRO A 118 8.31 -2.48 -14.47
N SER A 119 8.61 -3.29 -13.45
CA SER A 119 8.04 -4.64 -13.27
C SER A 119 6.64 -4.64 -12.67
N THR A 120 6.29 -3.66 -11.81
CA THR A 120 5.02 -3.65 -11.08
C THR A 120 3.95 -2.74 -11.70
N ARG A 121 4.30 -1.84 -12.62
CA ARG A 121 3.40 -0.83 -13.21
C ARG A 121 2.01 -1.35 -13.60
N ARG A 122 1.96 -2.51 -14.28
CA ARG A 122 0.67 -3.11 -14.68
C ARG A 122 -0.09 -3.68 -13.49
N HIS A 123 0.63 -4.30 -12.56
CA HIS A 123 0.07 -4.91 -11.37
C HIS A 123 -0.56 -3.82 -10.47
N ASP A 124 0.19 -2.75 -10.17
CA ASP A 124 -0.26 -1.66 -9.31
C ASP A 124 -1.45 -0.91 -9.91
N ARG A 125 -1.45 -0.69 -11.23
CA ARG A 125 -2.54 0.03 -11.92
C ARG A 125 -3.80 -0.79 -12.15
N LEU A 126 -3.76 -2.11 -12.12
CA LEU A 126 -4.91 -2.95 -12.41
C LEU A 126 -5.31 -3.82 -11.21
N VAL A 127 -4.36 -4.62 -10.71
CA VAL A 127 -4.67 -5.58 -9.63
C VAL A 127 -4.83 -4.85 -8.31
N LYS A 128 -3.81 -4.08 -7.88
CA LYS A 128 -3.86 -3.35 -6.60
C LYS A 128 -4.95 -2.28 -6.58
N LEU A 129 -5.16 -1.56 -7.70
CA LEU A 129 -6.28 -0.61 -7.79
C LEU A 129 -7.63 -1.31 -7.50
N ASN A 130 -7.86 -2.47 -8.09
CA ASN A 130 -9.09 -3.23 -7.85
C ASN A 130 -9.18 -3.71 -6.38
N LEU A 131 -8.07 -4.19 -5.82
CA LEU A 131 -8.01 -4.62 -4.41
C LEU A 131 -8.33 -3.46 -3.45
N TYR A 132 -7.65 -2.33 -3.61
CA TYR A 132 -7.85 -1.15 -2.76
C TYR A 132 -9.26 -0.58 -2.87
N GLN A 133 -9.82 -0.57 -4.08
CA GLN A 133 -11.20 -0.18 -4.34
C GLN A 133 -12.19 -1.10 -3.61
N ARG A 134 -12.07 -2.43 -3.78
CA ARG A 134 -12.90 -3.44 -3.11
C ARG A 134 -12.80 -3.36 -1.59
N ALA A 135 -11.59 -3.11 -1.07
CA ALA A 135 -11.33 -2.99 0.35
C ALA A 135 -11.85 -1.67 0.97
N GLY A 136 -12.14 -0.65 0.14
CA GLY A 136 -12.63 0.63 0.62
C GLY A 136 -11.54 1.61 1.06
N VAL A 137 -10.33 1.50 0.50
CA VAL A 137 -9.27 2.52 0.65
C VAL A 137 -9.79 3.85 0.14
N LYS A 138 -9.74 4.91 0.95
CA LYS A 138 -10.37 6.21 0.63
C LYS A 138 -9.59 7.02 -0.37
N GLU A 139 -8.25 6.91 -0.33
CA GLU A 139 -7.32 7.64 -1.20
C GLU A 139 -6.19 6.71 -1.65
N TYR A 140 -5.93 6.68 -2.94
CA TYR A 140 -4.86 5.90 -3.54
C TYR A 140 -3.97 6.79 -4.40
N TRP A 141 -2.68 6.81 -4.11
CA TRP A 141 -1.67 7.51 -4.88
C TRP A 141 -0.85 6.54 -5.71
N ILE A 142 -0.71 6.86 -6.98
CA ILE A 142 0.21 6.17 -7.90
C ILE A 142 1.33 7.14 -8.24
N VAL A 143 2.52 6.86 -7.74
CA VAL A 143 3.72 7.67 -7.94
C VAL A 143 4.56 7.07 -9.06
N SER A 144 4.85 7.83 -10.12
CA SER A 144 5.67 7.41 -11.26
C SER A 144 7.06 8.06 -11.19
N PRO A 145 8.11 7.32 -10.79
CA PRO A 145 9.47 7.87 -10.77
C PRO A 145 9.97 8.27 -12.17
N SER A 146 9.63 7.48 -13.22
CA SER A 146 10.06 7.74 -14.60
C SER A 146 9.46 9.00 -15.18
N ASP A 147 8.21 9.28 -14.84
CA ASP A 147 7.46 10.41 -15.37
C ASP A 147 7.50 11.62 -14.42
N GLN A 148 8.02 11.41 -13.19
CA GLN A 148 8.04 12.37 -12.09
C GLN A 148 6.65 12.96 -11.78
N THR A 149 5.66 12.08 -11.66
CA THR A 149 4.25 12.44 -11.49
C THR A 149 3.60 11.68 -10.36
N VAL A 150 2.52 12.26 -9.82
CA VAL A 150 1.63 11.63 -8.84
C VAL A 150 0.20 11.71 -9.36
N GLU A 151 -0.43 10.56 -9.50
CA GLU A 151 -1.85 10.43 -9.77
C GLU A 151 -2.58 10.12 -8.46
N VAL A 152 -3.60 10.92 -8.13
CA VAL A 152 -4.41 10.78 -6.93
C VAL A 152 -5.79 10.27 -7.32
N LEU A 153 -6.20 9.14 -6.74
CA LEU A 153 -7.53 8.59 -6.89
C LEU A 153 -8.27 8.66 -5.54
N LEU A 154 -9.54 9.01 -5.59
CA LEU A 154 -10.41 9.04 -4.41
C LEU A 154 -11.57 8.06 -4.57
N LEU A 155 -11.94 7.40 -3.47
CA LEU A 155 -13.08 6.51 -3.42
C LEU A 155 -14.38 7.32 -3.46
N LYS A 156 -15.19 7.13 -4.50
CA LYS A 156 -16.53 7.70 -4.68
C LYS A 156 -17.48 6.60 -5.15
N ASP A 157 -18.56 6.44 -4.45
CA ASP A 157 -19.60 5.42 -4.78
C ASP A 157 -18.99 4.02 -5.03
N SER A 158 -18.05 3.60 -4.16
CA SER A 158 -17.31 2.34 -4.23
C SER A 158 -16.32 2.21 -5.40
N TRP A 159 -15.99 3.31 -6.10
CA TRP A 159 -15.00 3.34 -7.18
C TRP A 159 -13.86 4.30 -6.85
N LEU A 160 -12.62 3.84 -7.05
CA LEU A 160 -11.45 4.72 -7.05
C LEU A 160 -11.38 5.47 -8.39
N VAL A 161 -11.75 6.74 -8.36
CA VAL A 161 -11.79 7.58 -9.55
C VAL A 161 -10.66 8.61 -9.54
N PRO A 162 -10.06 8.92 -10.70
CA PRO A 162 -9.05 9.97 -10.81
C PRO A 162 -9.59 11.29 -10.24
N HIS A 163 -8.81 11.93 -9.38
CA HIS A 163 -9.18 13.17 -8.71
C HIS A 163 -8.22 14.31 -9.06
N ALA A 164 -6.92 14.05 -9.03
CA ALA A 164 -5.89 15.04 -9.33
C ALA A 164 -4.67 14.36 -9.96
N PHE A 165 -3.91 15.14 -10.70
CA PHE A 165 -2.63 14.75 -11.28
C PHE A 165 -1.63 15.87 -11.03
N TYR A 166 -0.45 15.51 -10.51
CA TYR A 166 0.59 16.47 -10.16
C TYR A 166 1.91 16.09 -10.84
N GLU A 167 2.62 17.10 -11.32
CA GLU A 167 3.99 16.99 -11.81
C GLU A 167 4.99 17.34 -10.71
N LYS A 168 6.28 17.09 -10.95
CA LYS A 168 7.36 17.23 -9.96
C LYS A 168 7.42 18.58 -9.23
N ASP A 169 7.03 19.66 -9.88
CA ASP A 169 7.08 21.00 -9.28
C ASP A 169 5.80 21.35 -8.49
N GLY A 170 4.86 20.41 -8.42
CA GLY A 170 3.58 20.57 -7.77
C GLY A 170 3.62 20.42 -6.25
N ILE A 171 2.56 20.89 -5.62
CA ILE A 171 2.25 20.64 -4.21
C ILE A 171 1.00 19.76 -4.19
N ALA A 172 1.18 18.49 -3.85
CA ALA A 172 0.09 17.53 -3.86
C ALA A 172 -0.69 17.56 -2.55
N LYS A 173 -2.02 17.69 -2.64
CA LYS A 173 -2.90 17.65 -1.48
C LYS A 173 -3.21 16.21 -1.11
N VAL A 174 -3.03 15.88 0.18
CA VAL A 174 -3.50 14.60 0.77
C VAL A 174 -4.94 14.79 1.24
N ASN A 175 -5.90 14.17 0.58
CA ASN A 175 -7.32 14.40 0.87
C ASN A 175 -7.78 13.65 2.12
N ALA A 176 -7.19 12.50 2.44
CA ALA A 176 -7.43 11.73 3.66
C ALA A 176 -6.93 12.44 4.94
N LEU A 177 -6.07 13.46 4.80
CA LEU A 177 -5.45 14.21 5.90
C LEU A 177 -5.69 15.71 5.73
N GLU A 178 -6.64 16.27 6.45
CA GLU A 178 -6.96 17.69 6.36
C GLU A 178 -5.74 18.58 6.61
N GLY A 179 -5.46 19.49 5.68
CA GLY A 179 -4.33 20.43 5.74
C GLY A 179 -2.96 19.81 5.43
N CYS A 180 -2.91 18.55 4.98
CA CYS A 180 -1.67 17.91 4.57
C CYS A 180 -1.36 18.18 3.09
N PHE A 181 -0.13 18.63 2.83
CA PHE A 181 0.38 18.88 1.49
C PHE A 181 1.79 18.31 1.37
N ILE A 182 2.11 17.73 0.21
CA ILE A 182 3.40 17.13 -0.12
C ILE A 182 4.08 17.95 -1.22
N GLU A 183 5.31 18.41 -0.95
CA GLU A 183 6.14 19.13 -1.90
C GLU A 183 6.85 18.13 -2.83
N LEU A 184 6.38 18.01 -4.08
CA LEU A 184 6.86 16.99 -5.02
C LEU A 184 8.27 17.27 -5.56
N CYS A 185 8.71 18.51 -5.60
CA CYS A 185 10.08 18.86 -5.95
C CYS A 185 11.11 18.22 -4.99
N LYS A 186 10.73 18.02 -3.72
CA LYS A 186 11.57 17.30 -2.74
C LYS A 186 11.50 15.78 -2.91
N VAL A 187 10.34 15.28 -3.34
CA VAL A 187 10.11 13.84 -3.55
C VAL A 187 10.91 13.31 -4.75
N PHE A 188 10.91 14.05 -5.84
CA PHE A 188 11.58 13.62 -7.07
C PHE A 188 13.05 14.10 -7.17
N GLY A 189 13.47 14.96 -6.23
CA GLY A 189 14.81 15.54 -6.23
C GLY A 189 15.05 16.57 -7.36
N GLU A 190 16.23 17.19 -7.33
CA GLU A 190 16.71 18.06 -8.41
C GLU A 190 17.15 17.26 -9.65
#